data_80d6abc52c72a74aef0be48d0ca0e1d8
#
_entry.id   80d6abc52c72a74aef0be48d0ca0e1d8
#
_cell.length_a   1.000
_cell.length_b   1.000
_cell.length_c   1.000
_cell.angle_alpha   90.00
_cell.angle_beta   90.00
_cell.angle_gamma   90.00
#
_symmetry.space_group_name_H-M   'P 1'
#
loop_
_entity.id
_entity.type
_entity.pdbx_description
1 polymer ?
#
loop_
_entity_poly.entity_id
_entity_poly.type
_entity_poly.pdbx_seq_one_letter_code
_entity_poly.pdbx_strand_id
1 'polypeptide(L)'
;MDDDSETLRQDSLARLISLLESIDGSKVTLIGDTMLDRYHHGFANNLNSTAPVPVLKIIDSDESPGASAHIAIGLTSFGMDVSFHTAVGDDAEASSITTSLKSKDIRIENIIRVKDRPTLTKIRFFASRES
;
A
#
# COMPACT_ATOMS: atom_id res chain seq x y z
N MET A 1 14.48 -35.38 20.77
CA MET A 1 13.76 -34.13 21.12
C MET A 1 13.54 -33.21 19.90
N ASP A 2 14.26 -33.41 18.81
CA ASP A 2 14.11 -32.60 17.57
C ASP A 2 13.01 -33.11 16.60
N ASP A 3 12.68 -34.40 16.63
CA ASP A 3 11.75 -35.02 15.67
C ASP A 3 10.28 -34.61 15.90
N ASP A 4 9.85 -34.52 17.15
CA ASP A 4 8.49 -34.07 17.51
C ASP A 4 8.25 -32.61 17.14
N SER A 5 9.26 -31.76 17.26
CA SER A 5 9.22 -30.33 16.92
C SER A 5 9.11 -30.12 15.40
N GLU A 6 9.82 -30.91 14.61
CA GLU A 6 9.78 -30.86 13.15
C GLU A 6 8.44 -31.37 12.60
N THR A 7 7.91 -32.47 13.18
CA THR A 7 6.60 -32.99 12.84
C THR A 7 5.47 -31.99 13.10
N LEU A 8 5.46 -31.35 14.28
CA LEU A 8 4.50 -30.29 14.63
C LEU A 8 4.58 -29.09 13.69
N ARG A 9 5.78 -28.74 13.24
CA ARG A 9 6.02 -27.66 12.31
C ARG A 9 5.49 -27.98 10.92
N GLN A 10 5.71 -29.19 10.44
CA GLN A 10 5.20 -29.68 9.15
C GLN A 10 3.68 -29.74 9.14
N ASP A 11 3.05 -30.26 10.19
CA ASP A 11 1.59 -30.31 10.33
C ASP A 11 0.98 -28.90 10.36
N SER A 12 1.62 -27.97 11.06
CA SER A 12 1.18 -26.57 11.11
C SER A 12 1.27 -25.89 9.75
N LEU A 13 2.34 -26.19 9.00
CA LEU A 13 2.54 -25.66 7.65
C LEU A 13 1.52 -26.22 6.66
N ALA A 14 1.27 -27.51 6.69
CA ALA A 14 0.26 -28.17 5.87
C ALA A 14 -1.14 -27.60 6.14
N ARG A 15 -1.47 -27.37 7.41
CA ARG A 15 -2.73 -26.75 7.81
C ARG A 15 -2.84 -25.31 7.33
N LEU A 16 -1.77 -24.52 7.39
CA LEU A 16 -1.73 -23.16 6.89
C LEU A 16 -1.95 -23.11 5.38
N ILE A 17 -1.28 -23.98 4.62
CA ILE A 17 -1.44 -24.10 3.17
C ILE A 17 -2.90 -24.41 2.83
N SER A 18 -3.50 -25.41 3.49
CA SER A 18 -4.90 -25.76 3.28
C SER A 18 -5.87 -24.62 3.58
N LEU A 19 -5.60 -23.83 4.62
CA LEU A 19 -6.38 -22.63 4.92
C LEU A 19 -6.26 -21.58 3.83
N LEU A 20 -5.05 -21.32 3.33
CA LEU A 20 -4.82 -20.36 2.23
C LEU A 20 -5.52 -20.80 0.95
N GLU A 21 -5.45 -22.10 0.61
CA GLU A 21 -6.17 -22.65 -0.54
C GLU A 21 -7.70 -22.53 -0.39
N SER A 22 -8.22 -22.64 0.83
CA SER A 22 -9.66 -22.55 1.10
C SER A 22 -10.25 -21.15 0.93
N ILE A 23 -9.41 -20.10 0.98
CA ILE A 23 -9.86 -18.72 0.81
C ILE A 23 -9.75 -18.23 -0.64
N ASP A 24 -9.09 -18.98 -1.51
CA ASP A 24 -8.99 -18.67 -2.94
C ASP A 24 -10.38 -18.57 -3.57
N GLY A 25 -10.61 -17.53 -4.35
CA GLY A 25 -11.93 -17.24 -4.95
C GLY A 25 -13.02 -16.77 -3.97
N SER A 26 -12.72 -16.65 -2.67
CA SER A 26 -13.67 -16.11 -1.69
C SER A 26 -14.00 -14.66 -1.98
N LYS A 27 -15.28 -14.28 -1.83
CA LYS A 27 -15.75 -12.91 -2.08
C LYS A 27 -15.66 -12.08 -0.83
N VAL A 28 -15.03 -10.92 -0.94
CA VAL A 28 -14.87 -9.95 0.14
C VAL A 28 -15.35 -8.57 -0.30
N THR A 29 -16.20 -7.93 0.51
CA THR A 29 -16.51 -6.51 0.37
C THR A 29 -15.66 -5.74 1.37
N LEU A 30 -14.76 -4.91 0.87
CA LEU A 30 -13.90 -4.04 1.66
C LEU A 30 -14.39 -2.60 1.52
N ILE A 31 -14.70 -1.96 2.65
CA ILE A 31 -15.12 -0.56 2.71
C ILE A 31 -14.15 0.17 3.65
N GLY A 32 -13.57 1.27 3.20
CA GLY A 32 -12.69 2.06 4.06
C GLY A 32 -11.99 3.20 3.34
N ASP A 33 -11.35 4.05 4.13
CA ASP A 33 -10.58 5.17 3.60
C ASP A 33 -9.31 4.68 2.91
N THR A 34 -8.95 5.37 1.83
CA THR A 34 -7.68 5.15 1.14
C THR A 34 -6.86 6.43 1.06
N MET A 35 -5.57 6.27 0.86
CA MET A 35 -4.62 7.36 0.70
C MET A 35 -3.54 6.99 -0.30
N LEU A 36 -2.80 7.98 -0.76
CA LEU A 36 -1.56 7.78 -1.47
C LEU A 36 -0.40 7.87 -0.47
N ASP A 37 0.38 6.82 -0.33
CA ASP A 37 1.66 6.86 0.37
C ASP A 37 2.74 7.29 -0.66
N ARG A 38 3.43 8.40 -0.39
CA ARG A 38 4.51 8.94 -1.23
C ARG A 38 5.79 8.99 -0.42
N TYR A 39 6.86 8.46 -0.98
CA TYR A 39 8.17 8.37 -0.36
C TYR A 39 9.17 9.16 -1.21
N HIS A 40 9.88 10.08 -0.58
CA HIS A 40 10.96 10.84 -1.21
C HIS A 40 12.28 10.44 -0.57
N HIS A 41 13.20 10.00 -1.40
CA HIS A 41 14.55 9.63 -0.99
C HIS A 41 15.56 10.66 -1.49
N GLY A 42 16.52 11.01 -0.66
CA GLY A 42 17.49 12.03 -1.06
C GLY A 42 18.60 12.28 -0.05
N PHE A 43 19.34 13.31 -0.30
CA PHE A 43 20.46 13.76 0.53
C PHE A 43 20.13 15.09 1.20
N ALA A 44 20.53 15.23 2.47
CA ALA A 44 20.34 16.43 3.27
C ALA A 44 21.69 16.97 3.77
N ASN A 45 22.55 17.33 2.82
CA ASN A 45 23.90 17.81 3.12
C ASN A 45 23.97 19.31 3.42
N ASN A 46 22.93 20.05 3.04
CA ASN A 46 22.89 21.50 3.16
C ASN A 46 21.82 21.98 4.12
N LEU A 47 22.06 23.12 4.74
CA LEU A 47 21.06 23.85 5.51
C LEU A 47 20.40 24.94 4.63
N ASN A 48 19.15 25.24 4.94
CA ASN A 48 18.47 26.38 4.33
C ASN A 48 19.16 27.70 4.69
N SER A 49 19.24 28.63 3.75
CA SER A 49 19.86 29.93 3.96
C SER A 49 19.10 30.86 4.91
N THR A 50 17.79 30.63 5.08
CA THR A 50 16.89 31.48 5.86
C THR A 50 16.43 30.87 7.19
N ALA A 51 16.69 29.58 7.42
CA ALA A 51 16.29 28.86 8.64
C ALA A 51 17.26 27.68 8.92
N PRO A 52 17.54 27.33 10.17
CA PRO A 52 18.43 26.23 10.53
C PRO A 52 17.77 24.88 10.32
N VAL A 53 17.26 24.61 9.12
CA VAL A 53 16.61 23.35 8.73
C VAL A 53 17.35 22.73 7.55
N PRO A 54 17.44 21.39 7.48
CA PRO A 54 18.06 20.72 6.36
C PRO A 54 17.25 20.89 5.07
N VAL A 55 17.96 21.01 3.95
CA VAL A 55 17.37 20.99 2.60
C VAL A 55 17.55 19.59 2.03
N LEU A 56 16.45 18.92 1.73
CA LEU A 56 16.48 17.62 1.08
C LEU A 56 16.56 17.79 -0.44
N LYS A 57 17.65 17.29 -1.02
CA LYS A 57 17.78 17.11 -2.47
C LYS A 57 17.16 15.76 -2.83
N ILE A 58 15.94 15.75 -3.35
CA ILE A 58 15.25 14.53 -3.76
C ILE A 58 15.94 13.96 -5.00
N ILE A 59 16.25 12.67 -4.96
CA ILE A 59 16.87 11.91 -6.05
C ILE A 59 15.96 10.80 -6.58
N ASP A 60 15.01 10.34 -5.75
CA ASP A 60 14.08 9.29 -6.10
C ASP A 60 12.76 9.46 -5.36
N SER A 61 11.67 8.98 -5.95
CA SER A 61 10.34 9.06 -5.35
C SER A 61 9.50 7.84 -5.74
N ASP A 62 8.91 7.20 -4.73
CA ASP A 62 8.01 6.08 -4.88
C ASP A 62 6.61 6.44 -4.41
N GLU A 63 5.61 5.84 -5.04
CA GLU A 63 4.21 5.97 -4.66
C GLU A 63 3.54 4.59 -4.54
N SER A 64 2.67 4.47 -3.55
CA SER A 64 1.84 3.27 -3.41
C SER A 64 0.48 3.60 -2.80
N PRO A 65 -0.58 2.84 -3.17
CA PRO A 65 -1.86 2.91 -2.48
C PRO A 65 -1.72 2.47 -1.03
N GLY A 66 -2.22 3.29 -0.10
CA GLY A 66 -2.16 3.07 1.34
C GLY A 66 -3.53 2.80 1.97
N ALA A 67 -3.53 2.54 3.27
CA ALA A 67 -4.70 2.21 4.07
C ALA A 67 -5.54 1.07 3.47
N SER A 68 -6.85 1.22 3.29
CA SER A 68 -7.73 0.17 2.75
C SER A 68 -7.33 -0.30 1.35
N ALA A 69 -6.75 0.57 0.51
CA ALA A 69 -6.26 0.16 -0.80
C ALA A 69 -5.10 -0.85 -0.68
N HIS A 70 -4.21 -0.69 0.28
CA HIS A 70 -3.15 -1.65 0.57
C HIS A 70 -3.73 -3.00 1.04
N ILE A 71 -4.78 -2.97 1.87
CA ILE A 71 -5.50 -4.18 2.31
C ILE A 71 -6.15 -4.88 1.11
N ALA A 72 -6.79 -4.12 0.21
CA ALA A 72 -7.39 -4.68 -1.01
C ALA A 72 -6.34 -5.43 -1.86
N ILE A 73 -5.15 -4.84 -2.04
CA ILE A 73 -4.03 -5.48 -2.74
C ILE A 73 -3.61 -6.78 -2.05
N GLY A 74 -3.50 -6.78 -0.72
CA GLY A 74 -3.16 -7.97 0.06
C GLY A 74 -4.19 -9.08 -0.11
N LEU A 75 -5.47 -8.78 0.04
CA LEU A 75 -6.56 -9.74 -0.12
C LEU A 75 -6.60 -10.35 -1.54
N THR A 76 -6.43 -9.50 -2.56
CA THR A 76 -6.36 -9.97 -3.95
C THR A 76 -5.14 -10.86 -4.19
N SER A 77 -4.00 -10.58 -3.56
CA SER A 77 -2.80 -11.43 -3.66
C SER A 77 -2.97 -12.81 -3.03
N PHE A 78 -3.95 -12.99 -2.12
CA PHE A 78 -4.38 -14.28 -1.58
C PHE A 78 -5.45 -14.97 -2.43
N GLY A 79 -5.72 -14.47 -3.64
CA GLY A 79 -6.71 -15.06 -4.56
C GLY A 79 -8.17 -14.68 -4.28
N MET A 80 -8.43 -13.75 -3.35
CA MET A 80 -9.79 -13.33 -3.05
C MET A 80 -10.38 -12.42 -4.14
N ASP A 81 -11.68 -12.54 -4.41
CA ASP A 81 -12.46 -11.62 -5.24
C ASP A 81 -12.90 -10.41 -4.41
N VAL A 82 -12.17 -9.31 -4.52
CA VAL A 82 -12.37 -8.13 -3.67
C VAL A 82 -13.25 -7.09 -4.36
N SER A 83 -14.38 -6.76 -3.73
CA SER A 83 -15.20 -5.59 -4.05
C SER A 83 -14.77 -4.43 -3.15
N PHE A 84 -13.95 -3.53 -3.68
CA PHE A 84 -13.37 -2.45 -2.92
C PHE A 84 -14.16 -1.15 -3.07
N HIS A 85 -14.61 -0.58 -1.96
CA HIS A 85 -15.41 0.64 -1.88
C HIS A 85 -14.66 1.70 -1.08
N THR A 86 -14.42 2.84 -1.69
CA THR A 86 -13.71 3.97 -1.07
C THR A 86 -14.09 5.29 -1.75
N ALA A 87 -13.70 6.41 -1.16
CA ALA A 87 -13.83 7.74 -1.74
C ALA A 87 -12.47 8.43 -1.82
N VAL A 88 -12.18 9.02 -2.96
CA VAL A 88 -10.95 9.79 -3.26
C VAL A 88 -11.30 11.14 -3.84
N GLY A 89 -10.37 12.06 -3.94
CA GLY A 89 -10.53 13.31 -4.66
C GLY A 89 -10.65 13.13 -6.18
N ASP A 90 -10.85 14.23 -6.89
CA ASP A 90 -10.78 14.26 -8.34
C ASP A 90 -9.47 14.92 -8.80
N ASP A 91 -8.36 14.24 -8.52
CA ASP A 91 -6.99 14.75 -8.65
C ASP A 91 -6.02 13.71 -9.22
N ALA A 92 -4.76 14.11 -9.36
CA ALA A 92 -3.69 13.25 -9.86
C ALA A 92 -3.39 12.08 -8.90
N GLU A 93 -3.45 12.32 -7.59
CA GLU A 93 -3.23 11.34 -6.54
C GLU A 93 -4.25 10.20 -6.62
N ALA A 94 -5.53 10.53 -6.82
CA ALA A 94 -6.58 9.53 -7.06
C ALA A 94 -6.32 8.73 -8.35
N SER A 95 -5.76 9.37 -9.36
CA SER A 95 -5.40 8.71 -10.62
C SER A 95 -4.24 7.74 -10.44
N SER A 96 -3.22 8.10 -9.66
CA SER A 96 -2.12 7.21 -9.27
C SER A 96 -2.64 5.98 -8.53
N ILE A 97 -3.51 6.17 -7.53
CA ILE A 97 -4.13 5.07 -6.78
C ILE A 97 -4.91 4.13 -7.71
N THR A 98 -5.81 4.67 -8.53
CA THR A 98 -6.67 3.85 -9.39
C THR A 98 -5.88 3.12 -10.48
N THR A 99 -4.81 3.70 -11.00
CA THR A 99 -3.90 3.05 -11.95
C THR A 99 -3.18 1.88 -11.30
N SER A 100 -2.66 2.09 -10.08
CA SER A 100 -2.00 1.03 -9.32
C SER A 100 -2.94 -0.13 -8.97
N LEU A 101 -4.17 0.17 -8.56
CA LEU A 101 -5.18 -0.86 -8.26
C LEU A 101 -5.55 -1.68 -9.50
N LYS A 102 -5.76 -1.02 -10.65
CA LYS A 102 -6.03 -1.70 -11.93
C LYS A 102 -4.89 -2.63 -12.35
N SER A 103 -3.63 -2.22 -12.15
CA SER A 103 -2.47 -3.07 -12.49
C SER A 103 -2.36 -4.33 -11.63
N LYS A 104 -3.18 -4.44 -10.58
CA LYS A 104 -3.28 -5.57 -9.66
C LYS A 104 -4.64 -6.28 -9.74
N ASP A 105 -5.35 -6.08 -10.86
CA ASP A 105 -6.65 -6.68 -11.15
C ASP A 105 -7.77 -6.35 -10.13
N ILE A 106 -7.62 -5.22 -9.40
CA ILE A 106 -8.64 -4.75 -8.48
C ILE A 106 -9.63 -3.86 -9.23
N ARG A 107 -10.91 -4.19 -9.10
CA ARG A 107 -12.00 -3.41 -9.71
C ARG A 107 -12.11 -2.04 -9.05
N ILE A 108 -12.29 -1.01 -9.87
CA ILE A 108 -12.33 0.39 -9.43
C ILE A 108 -13.71 1.05 -9.55
N GLU A 109 -14.72 0.30 -9.99
CA GLU A 109 -16.08 0.82 -10.27
C GLU A 109 -16.75 1.40 -9.03
N ASN A 110 -16.37 0.92 -7.84
CA ASN A 110 -16.91 1.35 -6.57
C ASN A 110 -16.03 2.43 -5.88
N ILE A 111 -15.07 3.00 -6.59
CA ILE A 111 -14.27 4.13 -6.11
C ILE A 111 -14.95 5.43 -6.49
N ILE A 112 -15.47 6.12 -5.49
CA ILE A 112 -16.21 7.38 -5.68
C ILE A 112 -15.21 8.53 -5.77
N ARG A 113 -15.27 9.33 -6.85
CA ARG A 113 -14.52 10.58 -6.96
C ARG A 113 -15.36 11.73 -6.39
N VAL A 114 -14.79 12.46 -5.44
CA VAL A 114 -15.45 13.57 -4.75
C VAL A 114 -14.80 14.87 -5.19
N LYS A 115 -15.57 15.77 -5.81
CA LYS A 115 -15.12 17.12 -6.16
C LYS A 115 -14.83 17.94 -4.90
N ASP A 116 -13.91 18.87 -5.00
CA ASP A 116 -13.56 19.82 -3.94
C ASP A 116 -13.00 19.16 -2.64
N ARG A 117 -12.63 17.90 -2.72
CA ARG A 117 -11.94 17.17 -1.67
C ARG A 117 -10.62 16.63 -2.22
N PRO A 118 -9.46 16.97 -1.63
CA PRO A 118 -8.19 16.39 -2.05
C PRO A 118 -8.13 14.91 -1.63
N THR A 119 -7.45 14.11 -2.44
CA THR A 119 -7.07 12.74 -2.05
C THR A 119 -6.07 12.82 -0.90
N LEU A 120 -6.32 12.08 0.16
CA LEU A 120 -5.40 12.01 1.29
C LEU A 120 -4.05 11.48 0.81
N THR A 121 -3.00 12.25 1.05
CA THR A 121 -1.63 11.88 0.67
C THR A 121 -0.74 11.96 1.89
N LYS A 122 -0.04 10.88 2.18
CA LYS A 122 0.93 10.81 3.26
C LYS A 122 2.33 10.82 2.66
N ILE A 123 3.09 11.87 2.92
CA ILE A 123 4.43 12.06 2.37
C ILE A 123 5.48 11.76 3.45
N ARG A 124 6.46 10.93 3.09
CA ARG A 124 7.62 10.65 3.93
C ARG A 124 8.89 11.02 3.20
N PHE A 125 9.79 11.64 3.94
CA PHE A 125 11.10 12.06 3.46
C PHE A 125 12.18 11.22 4.14
N PHE A 126 13.00 10.55 3.34
CA PHE A 126 14.16 9.79 3.80
C PHE A 126 15.42 10.52 3.37
N ALA A 127 16.17 10.99 4.35
CA ALA A 127 17.41 11.73 4.13
C ALA A 127 18.61 10.89 4.58
N SER A 128 19.58 10.73 3.71
CA SER A 128 20.92 10.22 4.05
C SER A 128 21.96 11.31 3.89
N ARG A 129 23.16 11.08 4.39
CA ARG A 129 24.32 11.89 4.02
C ARG A 129 24.99 11.27 2.80
N GLU A 130 25.26 12.08 1.81
CA GLU A 130 26.13 11.71 0.70
C GLU A 130 27.54 11.53 1.24
N SER A 131 28.12 10.36 1.06
CA SER A 131 29.49 10.06 1.47
C SER A 131 30.52 10.60 0.45
#